data_dd424304928285bbe782d442bc84aed6
#
_entry.id   dd424304928285bbe782d442bc84aed6
#
_cell.length_a   1.000
_cell.length_b   1.000
_cell.length_c   1.000
_cell.angle_alpha   90.00
_cell.angle_beta   90.00
_cell.angle_gamma   90.00
#
_symmetry.space_group_name_H-M   'P 1'
#
loop_
_entity.id
_entity.type
_entity.pdbx_description
1 polymer ?
#
loop_
_entity_poly.entity_id
_entity_poly.type
_entity_poly.pdbx_seq_one_letter_code
_entity_poly.pdbx_strand_id
1 'polypeptide(L)'
;MLKNVKFNIRCYGQLLNSVEFNANIRVTIVKIHFYKYQGAGNDFILVDNRKPVIDHHNPQLISHLCDRRFGIGGDGIMFLQNKEGYDFEMVYYNADGWPSSMCGNGGRCIVAFAKHLGIIDNEAEFLAVDGPHHAKISDSGDWVSLQMIDVNQVDKDNEAYILNTGSPHYVRLVDGLKEKNVYQEGYAIRNNATYRAQGINVNFVEPVADGYFVRTFERGVEDETYACGTGVTAVALAMAKHNHQTGSINTPIKVLGGDLNIRFNYDGQKFTGIFLEGPAVKVFEGDVDLVNS
;
A
#
# COMPACT_ATOMS: atom_id res chain seq x y z
N MET A 1 8.65 30.11 25.97
CA MET A 1 10.04 30.07 25.44
C MET A 1 10.66 28.75 25.88
N LEU A 2 10.52 27.70 25.11
CA LEU A 2 11.17 26.42 25.38
C LEU A 2 12.54 26.45 24.71
N LYS A 3 13.59 26.41 25.51
CA LYS A 3 14.96 26.33 25.03
C LYS A 3 15.22 24.89 24.54
N ASN A 4 15.73 24.78 23.31
CA ASN A 4 16.24 23.53 22.74
C ASN A 4 17.25 22.88 23.69
N VAL A 5 16.91 21.72 24.23
CA VAL A 5 17.84 20.86 24.98
C VAL A 5 18.33 19.80 24.01
N LYS A 6 19.59 19.90 23.59
CA LYS A 6 20.27 18.82 22.83
C LYS A 6 20.68 17.74 23.82
N PHE A 7 20.17 16.53 23.64
CA PHE A 7 20.59 15.37 24.41
C PHE A 7 21.69 14.62 23.67
N ASN A 8 22.86 14.49 24.30
CA ASN A 8 23.85 13.50 23.95
C ASN A 8 23.70 12.32 24.92
N ILE A 9 22.98 11.30 24.53
CA ILE A 9 22.90 10.05 25.31
C ILE A 9 23.96 9.10 24.77
N ARG A 10 25.04 8.88 25.52
CA ARG A 10 25.94 7.75 25.33
C ARG A 10 25.39 6.58 26.13
N CYS A 11 24.89 5.56 25.42
CA CYS A 11 24.47 4.31 26.02
C CYS A 11 25.70 3.50 26.47
N TYR A 12 25.88 3.33 27.75
CA TYR A 12 26.63 2.23 28.33
C TYR A 12 25.62 1.23 28.94
N GLY A 13 25.35 0.16 28.21
CA GLY A 13 25.01 -1.17 28.72
C GLY A 13 23.91 -1.36 29.78
N GLN A 14 23.04 -0.37 30.06
CA GLN A 14 21.90 -0.53 30.97
C GLN A 14 20.66 0.11 30.39
N LEU A 15 19.56 -0.65 30.35
CA LEU A 15 18.21 -0.20 30.06
C LEU A 15 17.77 0.78 31.18
N LEU A 16 17.82 2.08 30.91
CA LEU A 16 17.19 3.09 31.75
C LEU A 16 15.73 3.24 31.31
N ASN A 17 14.81 2.68 32.09
CA ASN A 17 13.36 2.78 31.83
C ASN A 17 12.78 4.18 32.13
N SER A 18 13.55 5.08 32.79
CA SER A 18 13.16 6.47 33.04
C SER A 18 14.36 7.32 33.50
N VAL A 19 14.41 8.59 33.08
CA VAL A 19 15.36 9.60 33.56
C VAL A 19 14.55 10.75 34.13
N GLU A 20 14.76 11.10 35.42
CA GLU A 20 14.11 12.24 36.05
C GLU A 20 14.97 13.50 35.89
N PHE A 21 14.45 14.49 35.18
CA PHE A 21 15.04 15.82 35.08
C PHE A 21 14.13 16.86 35.72
N ASN A 22 14.54 17.42 36.84
CA ASN A 22 13.77 18.32 37.70
C ASN A 22 12.45 17.68 38.22
N ALA A 23 12.05 17.97 39.39
CA ALA A 23 11.03 17.27 40.18
C ALA A 23 9.64 17.05 39.50
N ASN A 24 9.42 17.43 38.21
CA ASN A 24 8.13 17.39 37.55
C ASN A 24 8.11 16.88 36.09
N ILE A 25 9.23 16.47 35.50
CA ILE A 25 9.23 15.92 34.14
C ILE A 25 9.69 14.47 34.17
N ARG A 26 8.76 13.55 33.94
CA ARG A 26 9.04 12.13 33.79
C ARG A 26 9.12 11.82 32.29
N VAL A 27 10.31 11.63 31.77
CA VAL A 27 10.52 11.19 30.39
C VAL A 27 10.41 9.66 30.37
N THR A 28 9.43 9.15 29.64
CA THR A 28 9.27 7.72 29.43
C THR A 28 9.79 7.38 28.03
N ILE A 29 10.76 6.50 27.95
CA ILE A 29 11.25 5.94 26.69
C ILE A 29 10.45 4.66 26.41
N VAL A 30 9.75 4.63 25.28
CA VAL A 30 9.05 3.45 24.76
C VAL A 30 9.85 2.92 23.59
N LYS A 31 10.31 1.67 23.70
CA LYS A 31 11.00 0.98 22.60
C LYS A 31 9.97 0.28 21.73
N ILE A 32 10.00 0.52 20.44
CA ILE A 32 9.14 -0.13 19.45
C ILE A 32 10.00 -0.98 18.53
N HIS A 33 9.66 -2.26 18.43
CA HIS A 33 10.19 -3.13 17.39
C HIS A 33 9.37 -2.97 16.13
N PHE A 34 10.01 -2.77 14.99
CA PHE A 34 9.36 -2.57 13.71
C PHE A 34 9.96 -3.50 12.64
N TYR A 35 9.18 -3.73 11.61
CA TYR A 35 9.57 -4.46 10.42
C TYR A 35 9.40 -3.58 9.19
N LYS A 36 10.37 -3.60 8.29
CA LYS A 36 10.32 -2.90 7.02
C LYS A 36 9.98 -3.88 5.91
N TYR A 37 8.87 -3.62 5.22
CA TYR A 37 8.43 -4.40 4.06
C TYR A 37 8.30 -3.51 2.84
N GLN A 38 8.36 -4.12 1.65
CA GLN A 38 8.01 -3.47 0.40
C GLN A 38 7.19 -4.42 -0.49
N GLY A 39 6.28 -3.84 -1.28
CA GLY A 39 5.48 -4.53 -2.29
C GLY A 39 5.52 -3.75 -3.60
N ALA A 40 6.26 -4.24 -4.59
CA ALA A 40 6.44 -3.59 -5.89
C ALA A 40 6.93 -2.12 -5.76
N GLY A 41 7.94 -1.88 -4.90
CA GLY A 41 8.57 -0.57 -4.71
C GLY A 41 7.87 0.38 -3.75
N ASN A 42 6.67 0.04 -3.27
CA ASN A 42 5.97 0.80 -2.23
C ASN A 42 6.34 0.21 -0.86
N ASP A 43 6.90 1.02 0.05
CA ASP A 43 7.57 0.56 1.25
C ASP A 43 6.91 1.02 2.55
N PHE A 44 6.75 0.10 3.49
CA PHE A 44 5.97 0.29 4.70
C PHE A 44 6.73 -0.09 5.96
N ILE A 45 6.42 0.62 7.04
CA ILE A 45 6.78 0.23 8.41
C ILE A 45 5.63 -0.62 8.95
N LEU A 46 5.91 -1.82 9.46
CA LEU A 46 4.92 -2.69 10.08
C LEU A 46 5.24 -2.91 11.55
N VAL A 47 4.21 -2.85 12.38
CA VAL A 47 4.33 -3.01 13.83
C VAL A 47 3.33 -4.06 14.32
N ASP A 48 3.79 -5.05 15.07
CA ASP A 48 2.92 -5.96 15.82
C ASP A 48 2.33 -5.21 17.02
N ASN A 49 1.10 -4.77 16.87
CA ASN A 49 0.36 -4.02 17.88
C ASN A 49 -0.77 -4.85 18.53
N ARG A 50 -0.69 -6.19 18.45
CA ARG A 50 -1.63 -7.09 19.17
C ARG A 50 -1.62 -6.87 20.68
N LYS A 51 -0.48 -6.44 21.21
CA LYS A 51 -0.35 -5.79 22.52
C LYS A 51 -0.02 -4.32 22.23
N PRO A 52 -0.89 -3.36 22.59
CA PRO A 52 -0.69 -1.96 22.26
C PRO A 52 0.67 -1.46 22.77
N VAL A 53 1.55 -1.07 21.87
CA VAL A 53 2.92 -0.58 22.17
C VAL A 53 3.07 0.90 21.94
N ILE A 54 2.13 1.52 21.18
CA ILE A 54 2.19 2.92 20.77
C ILE A 54 0.77 3.50 20.64
N ASP A 55 0.62 4.78 20.97
CA ASP A 55 -0.56 5.56 20.58
C ASP A 55 -0.45 5.94 19.10
N HIS A 56 -1.07 5.13 18.25
CA HIS A 56 -1.07 5.32 16.80
C HIS A 56 -2.05 6.41 16.32
N HIS A 57 -2.79 7.06 17.23
CA HIS A 57 -3.68 8.19 16.89
C HIS A 57 -2.97 9.55 16.89
N ASN A 58 -1.65 9.59 17.12
CA ASN A 58 -0.85 10.80 17.07
C ASN A 58 -0.24 11.02 15.68
N PRO A 59 -0.80 11.93 14.82
CA PRO A 59 -0.33 12.11 13.45
C PRO A 59 1.11 12.60 13.36
N GLN A 60 1.56 13.41 14.33
CA GLN A 60 2.93 13.96 14.34
C GLN A 60 3.95 12.83 14.59
N LEU A 61 3.63 11.90 15.49
CA LEU A 61 4.46 10.75 15.75
C LEU A 61 4.54 9.82 14.53
N ILE A 62 3.40 9.53 13.91
CA ILE A 62 3.33 8.71 12.71
C ILE A 62 4.13 9.33 11.56
N SER A 63 3.92 10.63 11.31
CA SER A 63 4.66 11.34 10.28
C SER A 63 6.17 11.37 10.56
N HIS A 64 6.57 11.53 11.82
CA HIS A 64 7.98 11.46 12.20
C HIS A 64 8.59 10.07 11.95
N LEU A 65 7.88 8.99 12.31
CA LEU A 65 8.35 7.62 12.05
C LEU A 65 8.50 7.33 10.54
N CYS A 66 7.62 7.90 9.71
CA CYS A 66 7.65 7.74 8.26
C CYS A 66 8.68 8.65 7.56
N ASP A 67 9.24 9.65 8.25
CA ASP A 67 10.27 10.52 7.66
C ASP A 67 11.53 9.72 7.31
N ARG A 68 11.98 9.82 6.04
CA ARG A 68 13.12 9.04 5.51
C ARG A 68 14.49 9.53 5.99
N ARG A 69 14.56 10.69 6.65
CA ARG A 69 15.82 11.29 7.15
C ARG A 69 15.89 11.33 8.67
N PHE A 70 14.74 11.51 9.32
CA PHE A 70 14.67 11.73 10.77
C PHE A 70 13.96 10.62 11.52
N GLY A 71 13.28 9.70 10.81
CA GLY A 71 12.60 8.52 11.34
C GLY A 71 13.12 7.22 10.75
N ILE A 72 12.26 6.22 10.70
CA ILE A 72 12.51 4.92 10.06
C ILE A 72 12.44 5.07 8.53
N GLY A 73 11.51 5.87 8.06
CA GLY A 73 11.25 6.13 6.64
C GLY A 73 10.32 5.10 5.99
N GLY A 74 9.30 5.59 5.29
CA GLY A 74 8.37 4.75 4.53
C GLY A 74 7.25 5.57 3.92
N ASP A 75 6.52 4.96 2.96
CA ASP A 75 5.33 5.56 2.35
C ASP A 75 4.13 5.54 3.33
N GLY A 76 4.24 4.74 4.40
CA GLY A 76 3.30 4.69 5.50
C GLY A 76 3.68 3.66 6.55
N ILE A 77 2.84 3.60 7.59
CA ILE A 77 2.99 2.66 8.69
C ILE A 77 1.71 1.85 8.88
N MET A 78 1.84 0.57 9.17
CA MET A 78 0.73 -0.33 9.44
C MET A 78 0.90 -0.98 10.80
N PHE A 79 -0.20 -1.03 11.52
CA PHE A 79 -0.31 -1.75 12.79
C PHE A 79 -1.17 -3.00 12.57
N LEU A 80 -0.60 -4.16 12.91
CA LEU A 80 -1.34 -5.42 12.97
C LEU A 80 -1.92 -5.57 14.37
N GLN A 81 -3.24 -5.66 14.48
CA GLN A 81 -3.96 -5.74 15.75
C GLN A 81 -4.85 -6.99 15.80
N ASN A 82 -5.23 -7.41 17.03
CA ASN A 82 -6.23 -8.45 17.19
C ASN A 82 -7.62 -7.93 16.79
N LYS A 83 -8.40 -8.79 16.14
CA LYS A 83 -9.81 -8.52 15.79
C LYS A 83 -10.64 -9.78 15.94
N GLU A 84 -11.71 -9.73 16.73
CA GLU A 84 -12.64 -10.84 16.85
C GLU A 84 -13.30 -11.15 15.51
N GLY A 85 -13.33 -12.44 15.15
CA GLY A 85 -13.89 -12.92 13.89
C GLY A 85 -12.96 -12.83 12.68
N TYR A 86 -11.72 -12.34 12.84
CA TYR A 86 -10.69 -12.24 11.82
C TYR A 86 -9.35 -12.71 12.34
N ASP A 87 -8.43 -13.07 11.45
CA ASP A 87 -7.06 -13.42 11.84
C ASP A 87 -6.33 -12.22 12.43
N PHE A 88 -6.58 -11.01 11.87
CA PHE A 88 -6.06 -9.73 12.36
C PHE A 88 -6.84 -8.53 11.78
N GLU A 89 -6.57 -7.34 12.34
CA GLU A 89 -6.97 -6.04 11.77
C GLU A 89 -5.75 -5.28 11.27
N MET A 90 -5.88 -4.72 10.08
CA MET A 90 -4.91 -3.81 9.47
C MET A 90 -5.32 -2.37 9.75
N VAL A 91 -4.52 -1.64 10.53
CA VAL A 91 -4.68 -0.19 10.73
C VAL A 91 -3.56 0.52 10.00
N TYR A 92 -3.90 1.33 9.00
CA TYR A 92 -2.93 1.94 8.09
C TYR A 92 -2.97 3.47 8.13
N TYR A 93 -1.80 4.09 8.20
CA TYR A 93 -1.56 5.53 8.13
C TYR A 93 -0.58 5.84 7.01
N ASN A 94 -0.88 6.88 6.23
CA ASN A 94 0.07 7.45 5.27
C ASN A 94 1.25 8.13 5.99
N ALA A 95 2.29 8.45 5.23
CA ALA A 95 3.48 9.15 5.75
C ALA A 95 3.19 10.56 6.30
N ASP A 96 2.05 11.16 5.97
CA ASP A 96 1.61 12.44 6.54
C ASP A 96 1.00 12.30 7.95
N GLY A 97 0.83 11.07 8.44
CA GLY A 97 0.27 10.76 9.77
C GLY A 97 -1.24 10.55 9.80
N TRP A 98 -1.95 10.70 8.68
CA TRP A 98 -3.39 10.52 8.64
C TRP A 98 -3.81 9.10 8.24
N PRO A 99 -4.95 8.62 8.78
CA PRO A 99 -5.50 7.33 8.36
C PRO A 99 -5.70 7.27 6.85
N SER A 100 -5.39 6.14 6.26
CA SER A 100 -5.51 5.92 4.83
C SER A 100 -6.51 4.81 4.51
N SER A 101 -6.99 4.80 3.26
CA SER A 101 -7.73 3.68 2.70
C SER A 101 -6.82 2.47 2.50
N MET A 102 -7.44 1.30 2.32
CA MET A 102 -6.71 0.08 2.00
C MET A 102 -5.88 0.26 0.71
N CYS A 103 -4.61 -0.14 0.79
CA CYS A 103 -3.67 -0.14 -0.32
C CYS A 103 -3.31 -1.58 -0.70
N GLY A 104 -3.47 -1.95 -1.97
CA GLY A 104 -3.16 -3.31 -2.43
C GLY A 104 -1.71 -3.75 -2.19
N ASN A 105 -0.75 -2.84 -2.29
CA ASN A 105 0.66 -3.11 -1.97
C ASN A 105 0.83 -3.34 -0.45
N GLY A 106 0.20 -2.49 0.36
CA GLY A 106 0.20 -2.61 1.81
C GLY A 106 -0.51 -3.87 2.32
N GLY A 107 -1.65 -4.22 1.71
CA GLY A 107 -2.38 -5.44 2.03
C GLY A 107 -1.55 -6.70 1.80
N ARG A 108 -0.77 -6.75 0.71
CA ARG A 108 0.17 -7.86 0.51
C ARG A 108 1.27 -7.89 1.58
N CYS A 109 1.83 -6.72 1.92
CA CYS A 109 2.89 -6.63 2.93
C CYS A 109 2.41 -7.08 4.32
N ILE A 110 1.20 -6.69 4.74
CA ILE A 110 0.70 -7.08 6.07
C ILE A 110 0.33 -8.57 6.14
N VAL A 111 -0.13 -9.17 5.05
CA VAL A 111 -0.35 -10.63 4.96
C VAL A 111 0.97 -11.39 5.09
N ALA A 112 2.02 -10.97 4.37
CA ALA A 112 3.35 -11.55 4.53
C ALA A 112 3.91 -11.37 5.94
N PHE A 113 3.62 -10.25 6.57
CA PHE A 113 3.98 -9.98 7.96
C PHE A 113 3.22 -10.88 8.94
N ALA A 114 1.91 -11.09 8.75
CA ALA A 114 1.11 -11.99 9.57
C ALA A 114 1.62 -13.44 9.50
N LYS A 115 2.01 -13.90 8.31
CA LYS A 115 2.67 -15.21 8.13
C LYS A 115 4.03 -15.26 8.85
N HIS A 116 4.85 -14.22 8.72
CA HIS A 116 6.13 -14.12 9.42
C HIS A 116 5.99 -14.19 10.96
N LEU A 117 4.90 -13.62 11.50
CA LEU A 117 4.58 -13.70 12.93
C LEU A 117 3.91 -15.03 13.36
N GLY A 118 3.66 -15.95 12.43
CA GLY A 118 2.98 -17.21 12.72
C GLY A 118 1.50 -17.06 13.10
N ILE A 119 0.84 -15.98 12.64
CA ILE A 119 -0.59 -15.73 12.87
C ILE A 119 -1.44 -16.53 11.89
N ILE A 120 -0.97 -16.66 10.65
CA ILE A 120 -1.61 -17.40 9.57
C ILE A 120 -0.63 -18.40 8.97
N ASP A 121 -1.18 -19.43 8.31
CA ASP A 121 -0.41 -20.32 7.45
C ASP A 121 -0.36 -19.77 6.01
N ASN A 122 -1.29 -20.15 5.14
CA ASN A 122 -1.29 -19.78 3.72
C ASN A 122 -2.53 -18.99 3.28
N GLU A 123 -3.47 -18.76 4.17
CA GLU A 123 -4.68 -17.97 3.91
C GLU A 123 -4.91 -17.00 5.05
N ALA A 124 -5.49 -15.84 4.75
CA ALA A 124 -5.83 -14.81 5.71
C ALA A 124 -7.22 -14.24 5.42
N GLU A 125 -8.00 -14.12 6.50
CA GLU A 125 -9.21 -13.29 6.55
C GLU A 125 -8.95 -12.14 7.51
N PHE A 126 -8.81 -10.92 7.00
CA PHE A 126 -8.46 -9.77 7.83
C PHE A 126 -9.41 -8.59 7.60
N LEU A 127 -9.50 -7.71 8.59
CA LEU A 127 -10.29 -6.49 8.51
C LEU A 127 -9.38 -5.30 8.20
N ALA A 128 -9.76 -4.47 7.23
CA ALA A 128 -9.18 -3.14 7.00
C ALA A 128 -10.28 -2.06 7.10
N VAL A 129 -9.93 -0.80 6.89
CA VAL A 129 -10.84 0.34 7.04
C VAL A 129 -12.06 0.26 6.11
N ASP A 130 -11.92 -0.36 4.95
CA ASP A 130 -12.96 -0.54 3.92
C ASP A 130 -13.72 -1.87 4.01
N GLY A 131 -13.39 -2.70 5.01
CA GLY A 131 -14.09 -3.94 5.29
C GLY A 131 -13.21 -5.19 5.28
N PRO A 132 -13.85 -6.39 5.19
CA PRO A 132 -13.15 -7.67 5.16
C PRO A 132 -12.35 -7.88 3.88
N HIS A 133 -11.17 -8.48 4.03
CA HIS A 133 -10.30 -8.90 2.93
C HIS A 133 -9.89 -10.35 3.08
N HIS A 134 -9.79 -11.01 1.95
CA HIS A 134 -9.25 -12.38 1.83
C HIS A 134 -7.93 -12.35 1.05
N ALA A 135 -6.96 -13.12 1.51
CA ALA A 135 -5.69 -13.28 0.80
C ALA A 135 -5.14 -14.70 0.93
N LYS A 136 -4.32 -15.07 -0.05
CA LYS A 136 -3.50 -16.28 -0.04
C LYS A 136 -2.04 -15.90 -0.15
N ILE A 137 -1.17 -16.68 0.47
CA ILE A 137 0.26 -16.45 0.43
C ILE A 137 1.01 -17.75 0.12
N SER A 138 2.07 -17.65 -0.67
CA SER A 138 2.94 -18.77 -1.01
C SER A 138 3.59 -19.40 0.23
N ASP A 139 4.03 -20.64 0.12
CA ASP A 139 4.78 -21.32 1.18
C ASP A 139 6.08 -20.59 1.51
N SER A 140 6.72 -19.97 0.52
CA SER A 140 7.91 -19.11 0.71
C SER A 140 7.64 -17.83 1.47
N GLY A 141 6.36 -17.38 1.53
CA GLY A 141 5.96 -16.19 2.29
C GLY A 141 6.26 -14.85 1.60
N ASP A 142 6.58 -14.85 0.32
CA ASP A 142 7.01 -13.66 -0.43
C ASP A 142 6.10 -13.29 -1.61
N TRP A 143 5.13 -14.15 -1.96
CA TRP A 143 4.15 -13.92 -3.02
C TRP A 143 2.73 -14.01 -2.49
N VAL A 144 1.99 -12.92 -2.58
CA VAL A 144 0.64 -12.77 -2.02
C VAL A 144 -0.38 -12.55 -3.12
N SER A 145 -1.50 -13.26 -3.01
CA SER A 145 -2.69 -13.16 -3.85
C SER A 145 -3.80 -12.51 -3.01
N LEU A 146 -4.06 -11.24 -3.23
CA LEU A 146 -5.03 -10.43 -2.48
C LEU A 146 -6.32 -10.30 -3.27
N GLN A 147 -7.45 -10.66 -2.66
CA GLN A 147 -8.76 -10.52 -3.29
C GLN A 147 -9.15 -9.05 -3.41
N MET A 148 -9.59 -8.68 -4.60
CA MET A 148 -10.09 -7.36 -4.93
C MET A 148 -11.62 -7.40 -5.08
N ILE A 149 -12.26 -6.23 -5.07
CA ILE A 149 -13.71 -6.14 -5.29
C ILE A 149 -14.09 -6.58 -6.70
N ASP A 150 -15.27 -7.17 -6.83
CA ASP A 150 -15.87 -7.46 -8.14
C ASP A 150 -16.20 -6.18 -8.90
N VAL A 151 -16.09 -6.20 -10.23
CA VAL A 151 -16.35 -5.03 -11.09
C VAL A 151 -17.44 -5.35 -12.10
N ASN A 152 -18.52 -4.56 -12.07
CA ASN A 152 -19.69 -4.76 -12.94
C ASN A 152 -19.69 -3.85 -14.16
N GLN A 153 -18.91 -2.77 -14.15
CA GLN A 153 -18.98 -1.73 -15.16
C GLN A 153 -17.58 -1.26 -15.57
N VAL A 154 -17.37 -1.24 -16.88
CA VAL A 154 -16.21 -0.63 -17.52
C VAL A 154 -16.76 0.24 -18.65
N ASP A 155 -16.69 1.55 -18.47
CA ASP A 155 -17.15 2.53 -19.45
C ASP A 155 -16.04 2.88 -20.43
N LYS A 156 -16.42 3.52 -21.53
CA LYS A 156 -15.48 4.05 -22.52
C LYS A 156 -15.68 5.56 -22.64
N ASP A 157 -14.61 6.30 -22.47
CA ASP A 157 -14.55 7.74 -22.70
C ASP A 157 -13.49 8.01 -23.79
N ASN A 158 -13.94 8.25 -25.01
CA ASN A 158 -13.09 8.35 -26.20
C ASN A 158 -12.18 7.11 -26.37
N GLU A 159 -10.87 7.30 -26.20
CA GLU A 159 -9.86 6.24 -26.33
C GLU A 159 -9.53 5.56 -24.99
N ALA A 160 -10.16 5.98 -23.88
CA ALA A 160 -9.88 5.48 -22.56
C ALA A 160 -11.01 4.61 -22.01
N TYR A 161 -10.66 3.77 -21.06
CA TYR A 161 -11.60 3.00 -20.24
C TYR A 161 -11.68 3.62 -18.85
N ILE A 162 -12.91 3.71 -18.32
CA ILE A 162 -13.20 4.27 -17.01
C ILE A 162 -13.85 3.19 -16.17
N LEU A 163 -13.27 2.90 -15.01
CA LEU A 163 -13.80 1.88 -14.09
C LEU A 163 -13.37 2.15 -12.65
N ASN A 164 -14.03 1.46 -11.71
CA ASN A 164 -13.71 1.54 -10.29
C ASN A 164 -13.35 0.15 -9.76
N THR A 165 -12.15 0.00 -9.23
CA THR A 165 -11.59 -1.23 -8.63
C THR A 165 -11.29 -1.04 -7.13
N GLY A 166 -12.07 -0.18 -6.45
CA GLY A 166 -11.83 0.35 -5.10
C GLY A 166 -11.41 1.83 -5.13
N SER A 167 -10.99 2.31 -6.29
CA SER A 167 -10.70 3.70 -6.61
C SER A 167 -11.06 3.95 -8.08
N PRO A 168 -11.40 5.18 -8.50
CA PRO A 168 -11.69 5.49 -9.90
C PRO A 168 -10.40 5.52 -10.74
N HIS A 169 -10.46 4.88 -11.91
CA HIS A 169 -9.33 4.74 -12.82
C HIS A 169 -9.70 5.14 -14.25
N TYR A 170 -8.81 5.91 -14.85
CA TYR A 170 -8.72 6.19 -16.27
C TYR A 170 -7.61 5.30 -16.84
N VAL A 171 -7.91 4.49 -17.85
CA VAL A 171 -6.96 3.56 -18.48
C VAL A 171 -6.86 3.89 -19.97
N ARG A 172 -5.68 4.27 -20.45
CA ARG A 172 -5.41 4.59 -21.84
C ARG A 172 -4.29 3.76 -22.42
N LEU A 173 -4.60 3.07 -23.54
CA LEU A 173 -3.61 2.37 -24.34
C LEU A 173 -2.73 3.40 -25.08
N VAL A 174 -1.42 3.19 -25.04
CA VAL A 174 -0.43 4.10 -25.67
C VAL A 174 0.74 3.30 -26.22
N ASP A 175 1.47 3.92 -27.14
CA ASP A 175 2.75 3.44 -27.63
C ASP A 175 3.89 4.24 -26.98
N GLY A 176 5.08 3.63 -26.86
CA GLY A 176 6.30 4.29 -26.38
C GLY A 176 6.21 4.74 -24.90
N LEU A 177 5.52 3.95 -24.07
CA LEU A 177 5.24 4.29 -22.69
C LEU A 177 6.51 4.53 -21.86
N LYS A 178 7.61 3.84 -22.20
CA LYS A 178 8.87 3.99 -21.48
C LYS A 178 9.39 5.44 -21.47
N GLU A 179 9.25 6.14 -22.60
CA GLU A 179 9.75 7.51 -22.78
C GLU A 179 8.68 8.59 -22.51
N LYS A 180 7.48 8.17 -22.11
CA LYS A 180 6.35 9.07 -21.90
C LYS A 180 6.51 9.91 -20.64
N ASN A 181 6.13 11.20 -20.70
CA ASN A 181 6.02 12.04 -19.52
C ASN A 181 4.68 11.80 -18.81
N VAL A 182 4.65 10.73 -17.97
CA VAL A 182 3.45 10.29 -17.24
C VAL A 182 2.97 11.36 -16.27
N TYR A 183 3.88 12.07 -15.60
CA TYR A 183 3.51 13.16 -14.69
C TYR A 183 2.71 14.24 -15.43
N GLN A 184 3.23 14.79 -16.50
CA GLN A 184 2.61 15.91 -17.20
C GLN A 184 1.26 15.53 -17.81
N GLU A 185 1.18 14.38 -18.49
CA GLU A 185 -0.07 13.94 -19.12
C GLU A 185 -1.09 13.46 -18.08
N GLY A 186 -0.66 12.74 -17.06
CA GLY A 186 -1.49 12.29 -15.95
C GLY A 186 -2.09 13.46 -15.18
N TYR A 187 -1.28 14.46 -14.84
CA TYR A 187 -1.73 15.70 -14.21
C TYR A 187 -2.77 16.44 -15.04
N ALA A 188 -2.54 16.55 -16.34
CA ALA A 188 -3.49 17.24 -17.24
C ALA A 188 -4.84 16.52 -17.31
N ILE A 189 -4.85 15.17 -17.36
CA ILE A 189 -6.08 14.37 -17.35
C ILE A 189 -6.78 14.47 -16.00
N ARG A 190 -6.04 14.22 -14.90
CA ARG A 190 -6.52 14.26 -13.52
C ARG A 190 -7.22 15.58 -13.17
N ASN A 191 -6.72 16.70 -13.71
CA ASN A 191 -7.17 18.06 -13.41
C ASN A 191 -8.06 18.69 -14.50
N ASN A 192 -8.47 17.95 -15.51
CA ASN A 192 -9.40 18.45 -16.51
C ASN A 192 -10.80 18.71 -15.95
N ALA A 193 -11.68 19.33 -16.75
CA ALA A 193 -13.02 19.71 -16.29
C ALA A 193 -13.88 18.51 -15.83
N THR A 194 -13.67 17.33 -16.39
CA THR A 194 -14.43 16.12 -16.07
C THR A 194 -14.01 15.50 -14.73
N TYR A 195 -12.69 15.42 -14.47
CA TYR A 195 -12.17 14.62 -13.36
C TYR A 195 -11.69 15.42 -12.17
N ARG A 196 -11.41 16.74 -12.30
CA ARG A 196 -10.80 17.54 -11.23
C ARG A 196 -11.56 17.51 -9.90
N ALA A 197 -12.90 17.44 -9.93
CA ALA A 197 -13.72 17.56 -8.72
C ALA A 197 -13.61 16.33 -7.80
N GLN A 198 -13.67 15.13 -8.38
CA GLN A 198 -13.60 13.86 -7.64
C GLN A 198 -12.21 13.22 -7.69
N GLY A 199 -11.45 13.58 -8.71
CA GLY A 199 -10.16 13.00 -9.01
C GLY A 199 -10.26 11.60 -9.61
N ILE A 200 -9.21 11.23 -10.34
CA ILE A 200 -9.09 9.93 -10.98
C ILE A 200 -7.60 9.53 -11.04
N ASN A 201 -7.30 8.25 -10.84
CA ASN A 201 -5.98 7.71 -11.13
C ASN A 201 -5.84 7.53 -12.65
N VAL A 202 -4.71 7.94 -13.21
CA VAL A 202 -4.47 7.87 -14.66
C VAL A 202 -3.43 6.79 -14.94
N ASN A 203 -3.86 5.75 -15.66
CA ASN A 203 -3.02 4.62 -16.01
C ASN A 203 -2.76 4.62 -17.51
N PHE A 204 -1.50 4.65 -17.90
CA PHE A 204 -1.05 4.43 -19.26
C PHE A 204 -0.58 2.99 -19.38
N VAL A 205 -1.01 2.31 -20.43
CA VAL A 205 -0.72 0.90 -20.66
C VAL A 205 -0.17 0.67 -22.05
N GLU A 206 0.89 -0.14 -22.14
CA GLU A 206 1.51 -0.58 -23.39
C GLU A 206 1.58 -2.10 -23.40
N PRO A 207 1.15 -2.79 -24.47
CA PRO A 207 1.34 -4.23 -24.63
C PRO A 207 2.85 -4.56 -24.69
N VAL A 208 3.24 -5.64 -24.00
CA VAL A 208 4.59 -6.22 -24.06
C VAL A 208 4.48 -7.71 -24.41
N ALA A 209 5.61 -8.39 -24.60
CA ALA A 209 5.61 -9.80 -25.03
C ALA A 209 4.75 -10.70 -24.15
N ASP A 210 4.78 -10.50 -22.82
CA ASP A 210 4.09 -11.31 -21.82
C ASP A 210 3.18 -10.43 -20.95
N GLY A 211 2.16 -9.80 -21.55
CA GLY A 211 1.19 -9.00 -20.80
C GLY A 211 1.30 -7.51 -21.09
N TYR A 212 1.36 -6.67 -20.05
CA TYR A 212 1.31 -5.22 -20.20
C TYR A 212 2.34 -4.53 -19.32
N PHE A 213 2.91 -3.43 -19.85
CA PHE A 213 3.67 -2.46 -19.05
C PHE A 213 2.73 -1.31 -18.68
N VAL A 214 2.73 -0.93 -17.39
CA VAL A 214 1.82 0.08 -16.84
C VAL A 214 2.60 1.12 -16.06
N ARG A 215 2.25 2.39 -16.28
CA ARG A 215 2.73 3.53 -15.50
C ARG A 215 1.52 4.36 -15.06
N THR A 216 1.51 4.77 -13.79
CA THR A 216 0.33 5.40 -13.17
C THR A 216 0.67 6.73 -12.53
N PHE A 217 -0.10 7.78 -12.88
CA PHE A 217 -0.21 9.01 -12.09
C PHE A 217 -1.33 8.82 -11.07
N GLU A 218 -1.00 8.87 -9.79
CA GLU A 218 -1.88 8.46 -8.71
C GLU A 218 -2.57 9.65 -8.03
N ARG A 219 -3.91 9.57 -7.93
CA ARG A 219 -4.73 10.52 -7.21
C ARG A 219 -4.42 10.48 -5.71
N GLY A 220 -4.18 11.64 -5.12
CA GLY A 220 -3.84 11.78 -3.70
C GLY A 220 -2.35 11.80 -3.44
N VAL A 221 -1.54 11.12 -4.26
CA VAL A 221 -0.09 11.31 -4.33
C VAL A 221 0.24 12.49 -5.23
N GLU A 222 -0.56 12.67 -6.29
CA GLU A 222 -0.43 13.70 -7.32
C GLU A 222 0.93 13.66 -8.04
N ASP A 223 1.44 12.43 -8.20
CA ASP A 223 2.69 12.13 -8.89
C ASP A 223 2.63 10.73 -9.51
N GLU A 224 3.66 10.37 -10.29
CA GLU A 224 3.86 9.01 -10.76
C GLU A 224 4.36 8.11 -9.63
N THR A 225 3.72 6.95 -9.45
CA THR A 225 4.09 5.96 -8.43
C THR A 225 4.74 4.72 -9.04
N TYR A 226 5.52 4.00 -8.23
CA TYR A 226 6.17 2.75 -8.65
C TYR A 226 5.17 1.64 -8.97
N ALA A 227 4.03 1.59 -8.26
CA ALA A 227 2.95 0.64 -8.48
C ALA A 227 1.67 1.10 -7.79
N CYS A 228 0.54 1.06 -8.52
CA CYS A 228 -0.80 1.27 -7.99
C CYS A 228 -1.60 -0.03 -8.13
N GLY A 229 -1.92 -0.70 -7.01
CA GLY A 229 -2.57 -2.02 -7.00
C GLY A 229 -3.96 -2.01 -7.65
N THR A 230 -4.80 -1.03 -7.32
CA THR A 230 -6.12 -0.85 -7.97
C THR A 230 -5.97 -0.45 -9.43
N GLY A 231 -4.92 0.30 -9.78
CA GLY A 231 -4.62 0.74 -11.15
C GLY A 231 -4.25 -0.42 -12.07
N VAL A 232 -3.36 -1.31 -11.66
CA VAL A 232 -3.00 -2.48 -12.46
C VAL A 232 -4.17 -3.45 -12.60
N THR A 233 -5.02 -3.56 -11.56
CA THR A 233 -6.27 -4.30 -11.63
C THR A 233 -7.18 -3.68 -12.70
N ALA A 234 -7.40 -2.37 -12.66
CA ALA A 234 -8.21 -1.67 -13.66
C ALA A 234 -7.68 -1.87 -15.09
N VAL A 235 -6.36 -1.83 -15.26
CA VAL A 235 -5.73 -2.09 -16.58
C VAL A 235 -6.04 -3.50 -17.06
N ALA A 236 -5.85 -4.53 -16.23
CA ALA A 236 -6.10 -5.92 -16.64
C ALA A 236 -7.56 -6.13 -17.10
N LEU A 237 -8.54 -5.58 -16.36
CA LEU A 237 -9.96 -5.67 -16.70
C LEU A 237 -10.29 -4.88 -17.98
N ALA A 238 -9.76 -3.67 -18.12
CA ALA A 238 -9.95 -2.84 -19.32
C ALA A 238 -9.37 -3.54 -20.58
N MET A 239 -8.19 -4.12 -20.47
CA MET A 239 -7.55 -4.82 -21.59
C MET A 239 -8.25 -6.13 -21.94
N ALA A 240 -8.80 -6.88 -21.00
CA ALA A 240 -9.64 -8.03 -21.29
C ALA A 240 -10.89 -7.63 -22.09
N LYS A 241 -11.54 -6.53 -21.70
CA LYS A 241 -12.68 -5.97 -22.45
C LYS A 241 -12.25 -5.47 -23.83
N HIS A 242 -11.11 -4.77 -23.94
CA HIS A 242 -10.55 -4.29 -25.20
C HIS A 242 -10.31 -5.41 -26.20
N ASN A 243 -9.74 -6.53 -25.72
CA ASN A 243 -9.39 -7.69 -26.54
C ASN A 243 -10.54 -8.72 -26.68
N HIS A 244 -11.75 -8.40 -26.19
CA HIS A 244 -12.91 -9.30 -26.23
C HIS A 244 -12.65 -10.69 -25.60
N GLN A 245 -11.79 -10.76 -24.59
CA GLN A 245 -11.52 -11.99 -23.86
C GLN A 245 -12.66 -12.30 -22.89
N THR A 246 -12.93 -13.58 -22.64
CA THR A 246 -13.90 -14.07 -21.64
C THR A 246 -13.39 -15.33 -20.96
N GLY A 247 -14.01 -15.72 -19.85
CA GLY A 247 -13.61 -16.90 -19.08
C GLY A 247 -12.62 -16.55 -17.96
N SER A 248 -11.81 -17.52 -17.58
CA SER A 248 -10.74 -17.35 -16.59
C SER A 248 -9.51 -16.74 -17.26
N ILE A 249 -9.11 -15.58 -16.79
CA ILE A 249 -8.06 -14.75 -17.38
C ILE A 249 -6.97 -14.52 -16.35
N ASN A 250 -5.72 -14.62 -16.81
CA ASN A 250 -4.52 -14.31 -16.06
C ASN A 250 -3.70 -13.28 -16.84
N THR A 251 -3.43 -12.14 -16.24
CA THR A 251 -2.81 -11.00 -16.91
C THR A 251 -1.54 -10.56 -16.18
N PRO A 252 -0.36 -10.92 -16.70
CA PRO A 252 0.89 -10.39 -16.21
C PRO A 252 0.99 -8.88 -16.45
N ILE A 253 1.41 -8.15 -15.41
CA ILE A 253 1.58 -6.70 -15.45
C ILE A 253 2.99 -6.36 -14.96
N LYS A 254 3.71 -5.60 -15.78
CA LYS A 254 4.98 -4.99 -15.41
C LYS A 254 4.77 -3.55 -15.01
N VAL A 255 5.29 -3.13 -13.87
CA VAL A 255 5.30 -1.75 -13.39
C VAL A 255 6.73 -1.30 -13.08
N LEU A 256 6.95 -0.03 -12.75
CA LEU A 256 8.28 0.45 -12.37
C LEU A 256 8.87 -0.28 -11.15
N GLY A 257 8.00 -0.69 -10.22
CA GLY A 257 8.38 -1.37 -8.99
C GLY A 257 8.52 -2.89 -9.08
N GLY A 258 8.25 -3.51 -10.24
CA GLY A 258 8.39 -4.96 -10.43
C GLY A 258 7.26 -5.60 -11.21
N ASP A 259 7.10 -6.89 -11.02
CA ASP A 259 6.10 -7.70 -11.72
C ASP A 259 4.92 -8.00 -10.80
N LEU A 260 3.72 -7.85 -11.33
CA LEU A 260 2.44 -8.14 -10.71
C LEU A 260 1.63 -9.05 -11.63
N ASN A 261 0.59 -9.67 -11.11
CA ASN A 261 -0.31 -10.48 -11.89
C ASN A 261 -1.75 -10.25 -11.45
N ILE A 262 -2.69 -10.20 -12.40
CA ILE A 262 -4.12 -10.05 -12.09
C ILE A 262 -4.84 -11.27 -12.64
N ARG A 263 -5.50 -12.02 -11.75
CA ARG A 263 -6.32 -13.17 -12.09
C ARG A 263 -7.78 -12.89 -11.80
N PHE A 264 -8.67 -13.23 -12.73
CA PHE A 264 -10.11 -13.00 -12.59
C PHE A 264 -10.92 -13.88 -13.56
N ASN A 265 -12.26 -13.88 -13.38
CA ASN A 265 -13.21 -14.41 -14.35
C ASN A 265 -14.01 -13.27 -14.98
N TYR A 266 -14.22 -13.33 -16.29
CA TYR A 266 -15.06 -12.39 -17.03
C TYR A 266 -16.07 -13.14 -17.90
N ASP A 267 -17.36 -12.92 -17.65
CA ASP A 267 -18.47 -13.56 -18.35
C ASP A 267 -18.96 -12.75 -19.58
N GLY A 268 -18.30 -11.63 -19.91
CA GLY A 268 -18.71 -10.67 -20.94
C GLY A 268 -19.49 -9.49 -20.40
N GLN A 269 -19.90 -9.53 -19.13
CA GLN A 269 -20.64 -8.46 -18.44
C GLN A 269 -19.98 -8.07 -17.13
N LYS A 270 -19.61 -9.04 -16.29
CA LYS A 270 -19.11 -8.86 -14.94
C LYS A 270 -17.73 -9.51 -14.75
N PHE A 271 -16.85 -8.82 -14.06
CA PHE A 271 -15.56 -9.33 -13.58
C PHE A 271 -15.71 -9.78 -12.13
N THR A 272 -15.37 -11.05 -11.85
CA THR A 272 -15.54 -11.68 -10.54
C THR A 272 -14.32 -12.47 -10.14
N GLY A 273 -14.17 -12.70 -8.82
CA GLY A 273 -13.05 -13.48 -8.30
C GLY A 273 -11.71 -12.84 -8.67
N ILE A 274 -11.62 -11.53 -8.54
CA ILE A 274 -10.46 -10.74 -8.93
C ILE A 274 -9.39 -10.85 -7.83
N PHE A 275 -8.18 -11.20 -8.22
CA PHE A 275 -7.02 -11.28 -7.34
C PHE A 275 -5.86 -10.47 -7.91
N LEU A 276 -5.32 -9.58 -7.08
CA LEU A 276 -4.05 -8.89 -7.29
C LEU A 276 -2.94 -9.72 -6.65
N GLU A 277 -2.02 -10.19 -7.48
CA GLU A 277 -0.93 -11.07 -7.07
C GLU A 277 0.41 -10.36 -7.26
N GLY A 278 1.30 -10.52 -6.29
CA GLY A 278 2.61 -9.91 -6.38
C GLY A 278 3.48 -10.08 -5.15
N PRO A 279 4.71 -9.56 -5.21
CA PRO A 279 5.68 -9.71 -4.13
C PRO A 279 5.28 -8.90 -2.88
N ALA A 280 5.70 -9.42 -1.73
CA ALA A 280 5.70 -8.76 -0.45
C ALA A 280 6.95 -9.18 0.31
N VAL A 281 7.97 -8.32 0.35
CA VAL A 281 9.31 -8.70 0.80
C VAL A 281 9.70 -7.94 2.05
N LYS A 282 10.14 -8.68 3.10
CA LYS A 282 10.79 -8.09 4.26
C LYS A 282 12.16 -7.55 3.87
N VAL A 283 12.43 -6.28 4.13
CA VAL A 283 13.69 -5.62 3.80
C VAL A 283 14.64 -5.66 4.98
N PHE A 284 14.19 -5.23 6.15
CA PHE A 284 14.92 -5.28 7.42
C PHE A 284 13.93 -5.16 8.60
N GLU A 285 14.45 -5.27 9.82
CA GLU A 285 13.75 -5.01 11.07
C GLU A 285 14.68 -4.27 12.03
N GLY A 286 14.13 -3.65 13.06
CA GLY A 286 14.91 -2.91 14.05
C GLY A 286 14.09 -2.40 15.22
N ASP A 287 14.75 -1.69 16.11
CA ASP A 287 14.13 -1.02 17.25
C ASP A 287 14.27 0.49 17.12
N VAL A 288 13.25 1.22 17.53
CA VAL A 288 13.28 2.68 17.69
C VAL A 288 12.84 3.08 19.07
N ASP A 289 13.56 4.02 19.68
CA ASP A 289 13.24 4.57 21.00
C ASP A 289 12.40 5.86 20.82
N LEU A 290 11.17 5.84 21.36
CA LEU A 290 10.28 7.00 21.39
C LEU A 290 10.33 7.65 22.76
N VAL A 291 10.48 8.97 22.75
CA VAL A 291 10.49 9.81 23.96
C VAL A 291 9.13 10.45 24.13
N ASN A 292 8.36 9.98 25.12
CA ASN A 292 7.11 10.61 25.54
C ASN A 292 7.42 11.69 26.58
N SER A 293 7.18 12.93 26.23
CA SER A 293 7.33 14.08 27.13
C SER A 293 6.00 14.53 27.71
#